data_ba0e03c3e15b6c738e1babd74b7f5448
#
_entry.id   ba0e03c3e15b6c738e1babd74b7f5448
#
_cell.length_a   1.000
_cell.length_b   1.000
_cell.length_c   1.000
_cell.angle_alpha   90.00
_cell.angle_beta   90.00
_cell.angle_gamma   90.00
#
_symmetry.space_group_name_H-M   'P 1'
#
loop_
_entity.id
_entity.type
_entity.pdbx_description
1 polymer ?
#
loop_
_entity_poly.entity_id
_entity_poly.type
_entity_poly.pdbx_seq_one_letter_code
_entity_poly.pdbx_strand_id
1 'polypeptide(L)'
;MIGLFAAFLLQAASVAPPPADPPVVRIKPSKIILVGDSTMQVNSGWGGSFCATRVTSFAACVDLGRGGRSTKSYRAEGSWDIALNEMKTPGYVHVYVLIQFGHNDQPGKPGRSTDLATEFPANLRRYVTEARAAGAIPILLTPLTRRYFKDGQITRDLDPWADAVRAVAKEMKVPLVDLNARSAAIIQAMGPVLAGHYSLGLPDAAMVGSALAGNSGEKPPAPPAAPAAPAPAPAASALPKVGMRGDGFDYTHLNRDGADLFAGVVANELALVLPEMRPILIP
;
A
#
# COMPACT_ATOMS: atom_id res chain seq x y z
N MET A 1 75.52 13.59 -65.18
CA MET A 1 74.97 13.01 -63.89
C MET A 1 73.59 13.55 -63.73
N ILE A 2 72.58 12.69 -63.99
CA ILE A 2 71.15 13.05 -63.98
C ILE A 2 70.63 12.38 -62.71
N GLY A 3 70.28 13.20 -61.70
CA GLY A 3 69.68 12.68 -60.42
C GLY A 3 68.18 12.47 -60.57
N LEU A 4 67.73 11.25 -60.33
CA LEU A 4 66.30 10.87 -60.23
C LEU A 4 65.78 11.23 -58.87
N PHE A 5 64.83 12.17 -58.74
CA PHE A 5 64.06 12.38 -57.52
C PHE A 5 62.81 11.48 -57.54
N ALA A 6 62.79 10.50 -56.71
CA ALA A 6 61.60 9.69 -56.50
C ALA A 6 60.66 10.43 -55.49
N ALA A 7 59.48 10.87 -55.93
CA ALA A 7 58.43 11.43 -55.10
C ALA A 7 57.61 10.29 -54.48
N PHE A 8 57.71 10.14 -53.13
CA PHE A 8 56.84 9.26 -52.37
C PHE A 8 55.51 9.97 -52.14
N LEU A 9 54.46 9.51 -52.78
CA LEU A 9 53.08 9.89 -52.50
C LEU A 9 52.62 9.14 -51.22
N LEU A 10 52.52 9.84 -50.07
CA LEU A 10 51.82 9.33 -48.91
C LEU A 10 50.31 9.30 -49.21
N GLN A 11 49.72 8.13 -49.44
CA GLN A 11 48.28 7.91 -49.41
C GLN A 11 47.78 7.97 -47.96
N ALA A 12 47.09 9.04 -47.60
CA ALA A 12 46.36 9.11 -46.35
C ALA A 12 45.20 8.10 -46.39
N ALA A 13 45.30 7.07 -45.55
CA ALA A 13 44.20 6.12 -45.34
C ALA A 13 43.01 6.88 -44.71
N SER A 14 41.93 6.99 -45.44
CA SER A 14 40.65 7.52 -44.92
C SER A 14 40.13 6.52 -43.89
N VAL A 15 40.20 6.91 -42.59
CA VAL A 15 39.55 6.14 -41.56
C VAL A 15 38.05 6.38 -41.64
N ALA A 16 37.30 5.32 -41.93
CA ALA A 16 35.83 5.39 -41.94
C ALA A 16 35.31 5.91 -40.58
N PRO A 17 34.31 6.81 -40.57
CA PRO A 17 33.72 7.26 -39.31
C PRO A 17 33.15 6.05 -38.50
N PRO A 18 33.21 6.07 -37.16
CA PRO A 18 32.63 5.02 -36.37
C PRO A 18 31.15 4.86 -36.68
N PRO A 19 30.60 3.65 -36.59
CA PRO A 19 29.18 3.41 -36.79
C PRO A 19 28.37 4.29 -35.83
N ALA A 20 27.28 4.86 -36.33
CA ALA A 20 26.37 5.68 -35.51
C ALA A 20 25.80 4.85 -34.40
N ASP A 21 25.76 5.41 -33.19
CA ASP A 21 25.12 4.75 -32.04
C ASP A 21 23.67 4.37 -32.37
N PRO A 22 23.20 3.21 -31.89
CA PRO A 22 21.81 2.82 -32.11
C PRO A 22 20.87 3.86 -31.45
N PRO A 23 19.69 4.10 -32.02
CA PRO A 23 18.75 5.08 -31.47
C PRO A 23 18.38 4.74 -30.05
N VAL A 24 18.49 5.71 -29.14
CA VAL A 24 18.10 5.55 -27.73
C VAL A 24 16.58 5.41 -27.64
N VAL A 25 16.11 4.23 -27.23
CA VAL A 25 14.69 4.00 -26.93
C VAL A 25 14.38 4.54 -25.55
N ARG A 26 13.55 5.58 -25.47
CA ARG A 26 13.11 6.13 -24.18
C ARG A 26 12.14 5.17 -23.49
N ILE A 27 12.49 4.70 -22.31
CA ILE A 27 11.62 3.91 -21.45
C ILE A 27 10.61 4.85 -20.79
N LYS A 28 9.33 4.50 -20.82
CA LYS A 28 8.27 5.18 -20.08
C LYS A 28 7.81 4.22 -18.97
N PRO A 29 8.22 4.44 -17.71
CA PRO A 29 7.80 3.59 -16.60
C PRO A 29 6.33 3.82 -16.25
N SER A 30 5.73 2.87 -15.53
CA SER A 30 4.46 3.07 -14.83
C SER A 30 4.69 3.66 -13.44
N LYS A 31 3.62 4.10 -12.78
CA LYS A 31 3.64 4.56 -11.38
C LYS A 31 2.55 3.85 -10.58
N ILE A 32 2.90 3.40 -9.37
CA ILE A 32 1.98 2.81 -8.41
C ILE A 32 1.98 3.69 -7.18
N ILE A 33 0.80 4.14 -6.75
CA ILE A 33 0.59 4.98 -5.57
C ILE A 33 -0.26 4.19 -4.58
N LEU A 34 0.20 4.06 -3.35
CA LEU A 34 -0.52 3.40 -2.26
C LEU A 34 -1.18 4.46 -1.38
N VAL A 35 -2.48 4.35 -1.17
CA VAL A 35 -3.31 5.25 -0.36
C VAL A 35 -4.10 4.43 0.64
N GLY A 36 -3.84 4.61 1.91
CA GLY A 36 -4.48 3.80 2.94
C GLY A 36 -4.11 4.17 4.37
N ASP A 37 -4.43 3.27 5.27
CA ASP A 37 -4.19 3.41 6.70
C ASP A 37 -2.87 2.73 7.17
N SER A 38 -2.77 2.43 8.47
CA SER A 38 -1.60 1.80 9.09
C SER A 38 -1.31 0.38 8.60
N THR A 39 -2.29 -0.33 8.04
CA THR A 39 -2.09 -1.69 7.53
C THR A 39 -1.49 -1.70 6.13
N MET A 40 -1.43 -0.54 5.47
CA MET A 40 -0.76 -0.32 4.19
C MET A 40 0.56 0.44 4.34
N GLN A 41 0.71 1.36 5.30
CA GLN A 41 1.89 2.23 5.43
C GLN A 41 3.23 1.47 5.49
N VAL A 42 4.34 2.17 5.26
CA VAL A 42 5.72 1.62 5.20
C VAL A 42 6.08 0.79 6.44
N ASN A 43 5.81 1.32 7.63
CA ASN A 43 6.05 0.62 8.90
C ASN A 43 4.74 0.06 9.45
N SER A 44 4.68 -1.20 9.79
CA SER A 44 3.50 -1.89 10.32
C SER A 44 2.40 -2.28 9.32
N GLY A 45 2.54 -1.93 8.05
CA GLY A 45 1.69 -2.33 6.94
C GLY A 45 2.47 -3.12 5.88
N TRP A 46 1.80 -3.52 4.81
CA TRP A 46 2.40 -4.29 3.71
C TRP A 46 3.03 -3.40 2.61
N GLY A 47 2.70 -2.10 2.55
CA GLY A 47 3.04 -1.22 1.42
C GLY A 47 4.54 -1.00 1.25
N GLY A 48 5.29 -0.84 2.35
CA GLY A 48 6.74 -0.69 2.29
C GLY A 48 7.43 -1.90 1.67
N SER A 49 7.04 -3.11 2.08
CA SER A 49 7.55 -4.37 1.50
C SER A 49 7.10 -4.54 0.05
N PHE A 50 5.87 -4.19 -0.28
CA PHE A 50 5.37 -4.21 -1.66
C PHE A 50 6.22 -3.33 -2.58
N CYS A 51 6.44 -2.06 -2.23
CA CYS A 51 7.26 -1.17 -3.03
C CYS A 51 8.72 -1.65 -3.16
N ALA A 52 9.28 -2.22 -2.11
CA ALA A 52 10.69 -2.62 -2.07
C ALA A 52 10.96 -3.96 -2.78
N THR A 53 10.02 -4.91 -2.76
CA THR A 53 10.29 -6.30 -3.16
C THR A 53 9.34 -6.84 -4.23
N ARG A 54 8.22 -6.18 -4.50
CA ARG A 54 7.18 -6.68 -5.42
C ARG A 54 6.95 -5.82 -6.65
N VAL A 55 7.70 -4.73 -6.79
CA VAL A 55 7.63 -3.83 -7.94
C VAL A 55 8.95 -3.86 -8.69
N THR A 56 8.89 -4.04 -10.01
CA THR A 56 10.07 -4.05 -10.86
C THR A 56 10.61 -2.63 -11.09
N SER A 57 11.82 -2.51 -11.62
CA SER A 57 12.43 -1.21 -11.99
C SER A 57 11.68 -0.46 -13.10
N PHE A 58 10.68 -1.08 -13.72
CA PHE A 58 9.84 -0.45 -14.75
C PHE A 58 8.63 0.29 -14.18
N ALA A 59 8.50 0.35 -12.84
CA ALA A 59 7.51 1.17 -12.19
C ALA A 59 8.09 1.92 -10.98
N ALA A 60 7.71 3.19 -10.81
CA ALA A 60 7.91 3.91 -9.56
C ALA A 60 6.81 3.50 -8.56
N CYS A 61 7.18 3.24 -7.30
CA CYS A 61 6.22 2.96 -6.25
C CYS A 61 6.30 4.01 -5.14
N VAL A 62 5.15 4.59 -4.78
CA VAL A 62 5.04 5.67 -3.77
C VAL A 62 4.04 5.23 -2.72
N ASP A 63 4.51 4.94 -1.50
CA ASP A 63 3.64 4.60 -0.38
C ASP A 63 3.25 5.86 0.41
N LEU A 64 1.98 6.26 0.29
CA LEU A 64 1.36 7.35 1.01
C LEU A 64 0.41 6.86 2.12
N GLY A 65 0.49 5.59 2.50
CA GLY A 65 -0.23 5.03 3.63
C GLY A 65 0.08 5.76 4.92
N ARG A 66 -0.95 6.05 5.75
CA ARG A 66 -0.82 6.80 7.00
C ARG A 66 -1.56 6.15 8.14
N GLY A 67 -0.84 5.86 9.21
CA GLY A 67 -1.39 5.21 10.40
C GLY A 67 -2.54 5.97 11.04
N GLY A 68 -3.61 5.25 11.39
CA GLY A 68 -4.78 5.81 12.07
C GLY A 68 -5.76 6.57 11.18
N ARG A 69 -5.56 6.62 9.86
CA ARG A 69 -6.44 7.38 8.95
C ARG A 69 -7.59 6.53 8.46
N SER A 70 -8.76 7.17 8.38
CA SER A 70 -9.97 6.65 7.76
C SER A 70 -10.20 7.32 6.40
N THR A 71 -11.20 6.87 5.65
CA THR A 71 -11.63 7.54 4.41
C THR A 71 -11.92 9.03 4.60
N LYS A 72 -12.41 9.42 5.78
CA LYS A 72 -12.72 10.79 6.16
C LYS A 72 -11.47 11.58 6.55
N SER A 73 -10.71 11.09 7.54
CA SER A 73 -9.60 11.85 8.12
C SER A 73 -8.42 11.99 7.18
N TYR A 74 -8.14 11.02 6.30
CA TYR A 74 -7.09 11.09 5.28
C TYR A 74 -7.32 12.26 4.30
N ARG A 75 -8.58 12.56 3.99
CA ARG A 75 -8.97 13.71 3.18
C ARG A 75 -8.89 15.00 3.98
N ALA A 76 -9.45 15.00 5.18
CA ALA A 76 -9.55 16.20 6.03
C ALA A 76 -8.18 16.81 6.37
N GLU A 77 -7.12 15.99 6.46
CA GLU A 77 -5.75 16.46 6.73
C GLU A 77 -4.94 16.85 5.49
N GLY A 78 -5.52 16.77 4.28
CA GLY A 78 -4.83 17.09 3.02
C GLY A 78 -3.96 15.96 2.45
N SER A 79 -3.93 14.77 3.05
CA SER A 79 -3.15 13.62 2.52
C SER A 79 -3.61 13.19 1.13
N TRP A 80 -4.90 13.29 0.85
CA TRP A 80 -5.45 13.00 -0.47
C TRP A 80 -5.00 14.00 -1.54
N ASP A 81 -4.86 15.27 -1.20
CA ASP A 81 -4.39 16.29 -2.14
C ASP A 81 -2.94 16.02 -2.57
N ILE A 82 -2.11 15.51 -1.64
CA ILE A 82 -0.75 15.02 -1.95
C ILE A 82 -0.83 13.87 -2.95
N ALA A 83 -1.70 12.88 -2.71
CA ALA A 83 -1.87 11.74 -3.62
C ALA A 83 -2.37 12.18 -5.01
N LEU A 84 -3.30 13.13 -5.09
CA LEU A 84 -3.76 13.70 -6.36
C LEU A 84 -2.64 14.41 -7.13
N ASN A 85 -1.75 15.11 -6.44
CA ASN A 85 -0.58 15.74 -7.06
C ASN A 85 0.40 14.69 -7.59
N GLU A 86 0.63 13.62 -6.84
CA GLU A 86 1.44 12.48 -7.31
C GLU A 86 0.85 11.80 -8.53
N MET A 87 -0.48 11.66 -8.64
CA MET A 87 -1.15 11.10 -9.81
C MET A 87 -0.92 11.93 -11.07
N LYS A 88 -0.82 13.26 -10.94
CA LYS A 88 -0.64 14.20 -12.06
C LYS A 88 0.82 14.34 -12.51
N THR A 89 1.77 13.72 -11.83
CA THR A 89 3.19 13.81 -12.20
C THR A 89 3.41 13.24 -13.60
N PRO A 90 4.00 14.01 -14.55
CA PRO A 90 4.18 13.58 -15.92
C PRO A 90 5.30 12.54 -16.06
N GLY A 91 5.36 11.88 -17.22
CA GLY A 91 6.46 10.97 -17.59
C GLY A 91 6.14 9.49 -17.40
N TYR A 92 4.97 9.14 -16.86
CA TYR A 92 4.51 7.76 -16.70
C TYR A 92 3.52 7.36 -17.78
N VAL A 93 3.57 6.09 -18.22
CA VAL A 93 2.63 5.55 -19.20
C VAL A 93 1.29 5.22 -18.55
N HIS A 94 1.34 4.65 -17.35
CA HIS A 94 0.16 4.36 -16.51
C HIS A 94 0.43 4.81 -15.07
N VAL A 95 -0.58 5.36 -14.42
CA VAL A 95 -0.56 5.69 -13.00
C VAL A 95 -1.67 4.90 -12.33
N TYR A 96 -1.28 3.93 -11.51
CA TYR A 96 -2.21 3.13 -10.70
C TYR A 96 -2.28 3.69 -9.30
N VAL A 97 -3.47 3.75 -8.70
CA VAL A 97 -3.65 4.11 -7.30
C VAL A 97 -4.43 3.02 -6.56
N LEU A 98 -3.77 2.41 -5.59
CA LEU A 98 -4.32 1.37 -4.73
C LEU A 98 -4.91 2.04 -3.47
N ILE A 99 -6.19 1.82 -3.21
CA ILE A 99 -6.92 2.52 -2.13
C ILE A 99 -7.47 1.48 -1.14
N GLN A 100 -6.99 1.52 0.12
CA GLN A 100 -7.38 0.59 1.18
C GLN A 100 -7.71 1.33 2.48
N PHE A 101 -8.95 1.27 2.94
CA PHE A 101 -9.44 1.80 4.21
C PHE A 101 -10.45 0.85 4.85
N GLY A 102 -10.85 1.15 6.08
CA GLY A 102 -11.89 0.43 6.82
C GLY A 102 -11.59 0.31 8.31
N HIS A 103 -10.33 0.04 8.69
CA HIS A 103 -9.95 -0.16 10.09
C HIS A 103 -10.27 1.03 10.98
N ASN A 104 -10.07 2.24 10.49
CA ASN A 104 -10.29 3.46 11.26
C ASN A 104 -11.65 4.12 11.02
N ASP A 105 -12.38 3.62 10.04
CA ASP A 105 -13.75 4.03 9.73
C ASP A 105 -14.77 3.43 10.71
N GLN A 106 -14.40 2.32 11.39
CA GLN A 106 -15.24 1.66 12.39
C GLN A 106 -15.69 2.61 13.52
N PRO A 107 -16.84 2.36 14.16
CA PRO A 107 -17.36 3.16 15.27
C PRO A 107 -16.37 3.32 16.44
N GLY A 108 -16.58 4.35 17.25
CA GLY A 108 -15.81 4.58 18.46
C GLY A 108 -14.46 5.27 18.27
N LYS A 109 -14.19 5.85 17.11
CA LYS A 109 -12.94 6.55 16.80
C LYS A 109 -13.20 8.02 16.47
N PRO A 110 -13.13 8.92 17.45
CA PRO A 110 -13.43 10.34 17.26
C PRO A 110 -12.65 10.95 16.07
N GLY A 111 -13.34 11.71 15.22
CA GLY A 111 -12.77 12.35 14.03
C GLY A 111 -12.41 11.41 12.87
N ARG A 112 -12.56 10.08 13.05
CA ARG A 112 -12.20 9.06 12.05
C ARG A 112 -13.37 8.19 11.65
N SER A 113 -14.24 7.81 12.59
CA SER A 113 -15.42 6.97 12.30
C SER A 113 -16.29 7.58 11.21
N THR A 114 -16.79 6.71 10.34
CA THR A 114 -17.75 7.05 9.29
C THR A 114 -18.98 6.16 9.44
N ASP A 115 -20.12 6.63 8.97
CA ASP A 115 -21.30 5.77 8.87
C ASP A 115 -21.10 4.75 7.74
N LEU A 116 -21.28 3.46 8.08
CA LEU A 116 -21.03 2.36 7.15
C LEU A 116 -21.99 2.35 5.97
N ALA A 117 -23.24 2.75 6.18
CA ALA A 117 -24.26 2.68 5.13
C ALA A 117 -24.19 3.86 4.16
N THR A 118 -23.75 5.02 4.63
CA THR A 118 -23.83 6.28 3.88
C THR A 118 -22.46 6.92 3.63
N GLU A 119 -21.72 7.29 4.68
CA GLU A 119 -20.51 8.11 4.56
C GLU A 119 -19.32 7.32 3.99
N PHE A 120 -19.09 6.10 4.47
CA PHE A 120 -17.97 5.27 4.00
C PHE A 120 -18.04 4.98 2.49
N PRO A 121 -19.15 4.46 1.94
CA PRO A 121 -19.24 4.21 0.50
C PRO A 121 -19.25 5.51 -0.32
N ALA A 122 -19.81 6.61 0.19
CA ALA A 122 -19.74 7.90 -0.48
C ALA A 122 -18.29 8.41 -0.60
N ASN A 123 -17.50 8.27 0.47
CA ASN A 123 -16.09 8.62 0.45
C ASN A 123 -15.32 7.77 -0.59
N LEU A 124 -15.55 6.46 -0.65
CA LEU A 124 -14.90 5.59 -1.64
C LEU A 124 -15.24 6.00 -3.08
N ARG A 125 -16.51 6.29 -3.38
CA ARG A 125 -16.92 6.79 -4.70
C ARG A 125 -16.18 8.07 -5.06
N ARG A 126 -16.03 8.96 -4.11
CA ARG A 126 -15.33 10.22 -4.29
C ARG A 126 -13.84 10.01 -4.57
N TYR A 127 -13.16 9.11 -3.85
CA TYR A 127 -11.79 8.72 -4.14
C TYR A 127 -11.62 8.22 -5.57
N VAL A 128 -12.49 7.31 -6.01
CA VAL A 128 -12.48 6.74 -7.36
C VAL A 128 -12.68 7.82 -8.43
N THR A 129 -13.69 8.68 -8.25
CA THR A 129 -14.02 9.73 -9.21
C THR A 129 -12.87 10.73 -9.38
N GLU A 130 -12.30 11.17 -8.27
CA GLU A 130 -11.20 12.15 -8.28
C GLU A 130 -9.90 11.55 -8.81
N ALA A 131 -9.60 10.27 -8.51
CA ALA A 131 -8.45 9.58 -9.08
C ALA A 131 -8.56 9.48 -10.62
N ARG A 132 -9.73 9.11 -11.13
CA ARG A 132 -9.99 9.09 -12.58
C ARG A 132 -9.86 10.48 -13.21
N ALA A 133 -10.38 11.50 -12.56
CA ALA A 133 -10.25 12.89 -13.01
C ALA A 133 -8.79 13.36 -13.03
N ALA A 134 -7.93 12.82 -12.16
CA ALA A 134 -6.49 13.04 -12.16
C ALA A 134 -5.72 12.21 -13.21
N GLY A 135 -6.40 11.39 -14.00
CA GLY A 135 -5.80 10.52 -15.03
C GLY A 135 -5.25 9.19 -14.51
N ALA A 136 -5.50 8.85 -13.24
CA ALA A 136 -5.06 7.60 -12.66
C ALA A 136 -6.09 6.46 -12.83
N ILE A 137 -5.61 5.23 -12.72
CA ILE A 137 -6.40 3.99 -12.71
C ILE A 137 -6.60 3.60 -11.25
N PRO A 138 -7.77 3.85 -10.63
CA PRO A 138 -8.03 3.45 -9.26
C PRO A 138 -8.26 1.94 -9.15
N ILE A 139 -7.74 1.35 -8.09
CA ILE A 139 -7.91 -0.03 -7.68
C ILE A 139 -8.36 -0.01 -6.22
N LEU A 140 -9.51 -0.60 -5.91
CA LEU A 140 -9.97 -0.71 -4.54
C LEU A 140 -9.45 -2.01 -3.91
N LEU A 141 -9.01 -1.91 -2.65
CA LEU A 141 -8.65 -3.06 -1.85
C LEU A 141 -9.58 -3.13 -0.63
N THR A 142 -10.12 -4.32 -0.35
CA THR A 142 -10.83 -4.53 0.92
C THR A 142 -9.84 -4.50 2.09
N PRO A 143 -10.24 -4.08 3.32
CA PRO A 143 -9.34 -3.97 4.45
C PRO A 143 -8.71 -5.31 4.82
N LEU A 144 -7.41 -5.31 5.10
CA LEU A 144 -6.68 -6.48 5.59
C LEU A 144 -7.35 -7.02 6.87
N THR A 145 -7.61 -8.34 6.94
CA THR A 145 -8.24 -8.92 8.13
C THR A 145 -7.31 -8.85 9.35
N ARG A 146 -7.89 -8.73 10.54
CA ARG A 146 -7.14 -8.81 11.80
C ARG A 146 -6.86 -10.28 12.15
N ARG A 147 -5.84 -10.50 12.98
CA ARG A 147 -5.45 -11.83 13.45
C ARG A 147 -6.06 -12.17 14.82
N TYR A 148 -7.32 -11.75 15.03
CA TYR A 148 -8.09 -12.12 16.21
C TYR A 148 -8.79 -13.45 16.02
N PHE A 149 -8.64 -14.34 16.99
CA PHE A 149 -9.30 -15.65 17.03
C PHE A 149 -10.17 -15.80 18.26
N LYS A 150 -11.25 -16.51 18.09
CA LYS A 150 -12.13 -16.98 19.16
C LYS A 150 -12.52 -18.44 18.86
N ASP A 151 -12.22 -19.34 19.78
CA ASP A 151 -12.51 -20.76 19.67
C ASP A 151 -11.99 -21.38 18.35
N GLY A 152 -10.75 -21.04 17.98
CA GLY A 152 -10.10 -21.50 16.76
C GLY A 152 -10.58 -20.83 15.46
N GLN A 153 -11.55 -19.92 15.53
CA GLN A 153 -12.08 -19.21 14.38
C GLN A 153 -11.63 -17.75 14.36
N ILE A 154 -11.23 -17.30 13.17
CA ILE A 154 -10.88 -15.89 12.98
C ILE A 154 -12.11 -15.00 13.14
N THR A 155 -11.99 -13.88 13.83
CA THR A 155 -13.06 -12.88 13.91
C THR A 155 -13.16 -12.07 12.63
N ARG A 156 -14.37 -11.77 12.21
CA ARG A 156 -14.69 -11.16 10.93
C ARG A 156 -15.27 -9.75 11.08
N ASP A 157 -14.70 -8.97 12.00
CA ASP A 157 -15.20 -7.64 12.37
C ASP A 157 -15.08 -6.57 11.28
N LEU A 158 -14.26 -6.82 10.24
CA LEU A 158 -14.10 -5.93 9.09
C LEU A 158 -14.95 -6.35 7.88
N ASP A 159 -15.66 -7.47 7.92
CA ASP A 159 -16.46 -7.95 6.80
C ASP A 159 -17.50 -6.94 6.31
N PRO A 160 -18.26 -6.24 7.18
CA PRO A 160 -19.23 -5.25 6.71
C PRO A 160 -18.57 -4.10 5.91
N TRP A 161 -17.35 -3.70 6.30
CA TRP A 161 -16.56 -2.70 5.59
C TRP A 161 -16.02 -3.24 4.27
N ALA A 162 -15.58 -4.48 4.24
CA ALA A 162 -15.16 -5.16 3.01
C ALA A 162 -16.33 -5.30 2.03
N ASP A 163 -17.53 -5.62 2.51
CA ASP A 163 -18.73 -5.72 1.66
C ASP A 163 -19.09 -4.38 1.04
N ALA A 164 -18.97 -3.28 1.78
CA ALA A 164 -19.17 -1.94 1.24
C ALA A 164 -18.13 -1.60 0.14
N VAL A 165 -16.86 -1.98 0.32
CA VAL A 165 -15.82 -1.81 -0.72
C VAL A 165 -16.16 -2.62 -1.97
N ARG A 166 -16.56 -3.90 -1.82
CA ARG A 166 -17.00 -4.77 -2.93
C ARG A 166 -18.16 -4.16 -3.70
N ALA A 167 -19.16 -3.64 -2.98
CA ALA A 167 -20.34 -3.00 -3.58
C ALA A 167 -19.95 -1.77 -4.42
N VAL A 168 -19.11 -0.89 -3.87
CA VAL A 168 -18.63 0.31 -4.59
C VAL A 168 -17.77 -0.06 -5.79
N ALA A 169 -16.88 -1.06 -5.65
CA ALA A 169 -16.05 -1.52 -6.76
C ALA A 169 -16.91 -2.04 -7.94
N LYS A 170 -17.92 -2.84 -7.63
CA LYS A 170 -18.88 -3.35 -8.63
C LYS A 170 -19.68 -2.22 -9.28
N GLU A 171 -20.24 -1.31 -8.48
CA GLU A 171 -21.05 -0.16 -8.94
C GLU A 171 -20.27 0.74 -9.89
N MET A 172 -19.03 1.09 -9.49
CA MET A 172 -18.19 2.01 -10.25
C MET A 172 -17.33 1.33 -11.31
N LYS A 173 -17.44 0.00 -11.45
CA LYS A 173 -16.62 -0.81 -12.39
C LYS A 173 -15.14 -0.52 -12.20
N VAL A 174 -14.66 -0.64 -10.95
CA VAL A 174 -13.26 -0.46 -10.53
C VAL A 174 -12.67 -1.84 -10.25
N PRO A 175 -11.43 -2.14 -10.70
CA PRO A 175 -10.73 -3.33 -10.29
C PRO A 175 -10.68 -3.48 -8.76
N LEU A 176 -10.90 -4.69 -8.27
CA LEU A 176 -10.96 -5.00 -6.84
C LEU A 176 -9.96 -6.08 -6.48
N VAL A 177 -9.08 -5.81 -5.52
CA VAL A 177 -8.32 -6.82 -4.81
C VAL A 177 -9.06 -7.15 -3.50
N ASP A 178 -9.63 -8.34 -3.42
CA ASP A 178 -10.36 -8.77 -2.22
C ASP A 178 -9.41 -9.29 -1.12
N LEU A 179 -8.59 -8.36 -0.63
CA LEU A 179 -7.56 -8.66 0.37
C LEU A 179 -8.17 -9.17 1.69
N ASN A 180 -9.38 -8.73 2.07
CA ASN A 180 -10.05 -9.20 3.28
C ASN A 180 -10.36 -10.69 3.19
N ALA A 181 -11.02 -11.14 2.13
CA ALA A 181 -11.34 -12.54 1.95
C ALA A 181 -10.07 -13.40 1.83
N ARG A 182 -9.08 -12.92 1.05
CA ARG A 182 -7.84 -13.65 0.84
C ARG A 182 -7.01 -13.78 2.11
N SER A 183 -6.82 -12.67 2.84
CA SER A 183 -6.07 -12.69 4.10
C SER A 183 -6.78 -13.51 5.19
N ALA A 184 -8.11 -13.44 5.26
CA ALA A 184 -8.86 -14.23 6.22
C ALA A 184 -8.69 -15.73 5.99
N ALA A 185 -8.73 -16.19 4.73
CA ALA A 185 -8.51 -17.60 4.40
C ALA A 185 -7.09 -18.06 4.79
N ILE A 186 -6.07 -17.25 4.50
CA ILE A 186 -4.68 -17.54 4.86
C ILE A 186 -4.52 -17.60 6.38
N ILE A 187 -5.00 -16.59 7.11
CA ILE A 187 -4.86 -16.49 8.56
C ILE A 187 -5.65 -17.60 9.26
N GLN A 188 -6.86 -17.95 8.77
CA GLN A 188 -7.63 -19.08 9.31
C GLN A 188 -6.87 -20.39 9.16
N ALA A 189 -6.25 -20.63 8.00
CA ALA A 189 -5.46 -21.84 7.76
C ALA A 189 -4.20 -21.92 8.64
N MET A 190 -3.61 -20.78 9.02
CA MET A 190 -2.46 -20.71 9.93
C MET A 190 -2.83 -21.03 11.39
N GLY A 191 -4.04 -20.70 11.80
CA GLY A 191 -4.45 -20.73 13.19
C GLY A 191 -3.80 -19.65 14.06
N PRO A 192 -4.23 -19.49 15.33
CA PRO A 192 -3.85 -18.33 16.15
C PRO A 192 -2.36 -18.25 16.48
N VAL A 193 -1.68 -19.36 16.66
CA VAL A 193 -0.25 -19.39 17.02
C VAL A 193 0.61 -18.88 15.88
N LEU A 194 0.48 -19.48 14.68
CA LEU A 194 1.28 -19.07 13.53
C LEU A 194 0.88 -17.68 13.02
N ALA A 195 -0.42 -17.37 13.01
CA ALA A 195 -0.88 -16.03 12.63
C ALA A 195 -0.32 -14.94 13.55
N GLY A 196 -0.16 -15.22 14.84
CA GLY A 196 0.46 -14.33 15.81
C GLY A 196 1.91 -13.98 15.48
N HIS A 197 2.66 -14.89 14.85
CA HIS A 197 4.05 -14.64 14.42
C HIS A 197 4.15 -13.46 13.44
N TYR A 198 3.15 -13.22 12.63
CA TYR A 198 3.11 -12.13 11.64
C TYR A 198 2.61 -10.79 12.20
N SER A 199 2.34 -10.74 13.50
CA SER A 199 1.87 -9.54 14.20
C SER A 199 3.02 -8.62 14.61
N LEU A 200 2.71 -7.33 14.75
CA LEU A 200 3.68 -6.36 15.28
C LEU A 200 3.95 -6.66 16.75
N GLY A 201 5.20 -6.57 17.16
CA GLY A 201 5.65 -6.88 18.51
C GLY A 201 5.77 -8.38 18.81
N LEU A 202 6.10 -8.71 20.04
CA LEU A 202 6.18 -10.09 20.53
C LEU A 202 5.03 -10.37 21.49
N PRO A 203 4.34 -11.53 21.37
CA PRO A 203 3.32 -11.91 22.31
C PRO A 203 3.97 -12.22 23.69
N ASP A 204 3.29 -11.87 24.77
CA ASP A 204 3.65 -12.31 26.10
C ASP A 204 3.20 -13.77 26.34
N ALA A 205 3.59 -14.33 27.51
CA ALA A 205 3.28 -15.72 27.83
C ALA A 205 1.77 -15.99 27.93
N ALA A 206 0.97 -15.01 28.36
CA ALA A 206 -0.48 -15.16 28.46
C ALA A 206 -1.13 -15.17 27.06
N MET A 207 -0.66 -14.34 26.16
CA MET A 207 -1.10 -14.33 24.75
C MET A 207 -0.73 -15.63 24.04
N VAL A 208 0.46 -16.17 24.29
CA VAL A 208 0.88 -17.48 23.76
C VAL A 208 -0.04 -18.59 24.30
N GLY A 209 -0.31 -18.59 25.61
CA GLY A 209 -1.25 -19.54 26.23
C GLY A 209 -2.65 -19.45 25.62
N SER A 210 -3.16 -18.26 25.41
CA SER A 210 -4.45 -18.04 24.73
C SER A 210 -4.44 -18.56 23.31
N ALA A 211 -3.37 -18.32 22.55
CA ALA A 211 -3.24 -18.79 21.17
C ALA A 211 -3.21 -20.33 21.08
N LEU A 212 -2.53 -21.00 22.02
CA LEU A 212 -2.53 -22.47 22.12
C LEU A 212 -3.92 -23.03 22.44
N ALA A 213 -4.76 -22.27 23.16
CA ALA A 213 -6.16 -22.60 23.43
C ALA A 213 -7.14 -22.19 22.32
N GLY A 214 -6.65 -21.74 21.17
CA GLY A 214 -7.49 -21.34 20.05
C GLY A 214 -8.00 -19.89 20.10
N ASN A 215 -7.50 -19.07 21.00
CA ASN A 215 -8.00 -17.72 21.22
C ASN A 215 -6.89 -16.66 21.09
N SER A 216 -7.26 -15.46 20.70
CA SER A 216 -6.39 -14.30 20.88
C SER A 216 -6.50 -13.83 22.32
N GLY A 217 -5.38 -13.47 22.94
CA GLY A 217 -5.37 -12.84 24.26
C GLY A 217 -6.18 -11.53 24.24
N GLU A 218 -6.71 -11.16 25.39
CA GLU A 218 -7.38 -9.86 25.52
C GLU A 218 -6.40 -8.73 25.20
N LYS A 219 -6.84 -7.80 24.36
CA LYS A 219 -6.09 -6.57 24.14
C LYS A 219 -6.00 -5.84 25.49
N PRO A 220 -4.81 -5.45 25.96
CA PRO A 220 -4.70 -4.60 27.14
C PRO A 220 -5.66 -3.40 26.97
N PRO A 221 -6.41 -3.02 28.01
CA PRO A 221 -7.28 -1.85 27.94
C PRO A 221 -6.45 -0.66 27.45
N ALA A 222 -6.98 0.08 26.48
CA ALA A 222 -6.33 1.30 26.04
C ALA A 222 -6.10 2.19 27.26
N PRO A 223 -4.93 2.80 27.42
CA PRO A 223 -4.72 3.75 28.51
C PRO A 223 -5.84 4.79 28.43
N PRO A 224 -6.38 5.23 29.59
CA PRO A 224 -7.45 6.21 29.62
C PRO A 224 -7.03 7.40 28.75
N ALA A 225 -7.92 7.81 27.83
CA ALA A 225 -7.67 8.97 26.99
C ALA A 225 -7.33 10.14 27.92
N ALA A 226 -6.14 10.69 27.79
CA ALA A 226 -5.80 11.92 28.49
C ALA A 226 -6.89 12.95 28.18
N PRO A 227 -7.34 13.75 29.17
CA PRO A 227 -8.32 14.79 28.95
C PRO A 227 -7.89 15.60 27.72
N ALA A 228 -8.82 15.77 26.78
CA ALA A 228 -8.54 16.54 25.57
C ALA A 228 -8.12 17.96 25.98
N ALA A 229 -6.83 18.25 25.86
CA ALA A 229 -6.39 19.63 25.93
C ALA A 229 -7.09 20.40 24.81
N PRO A 230 -7.52 21.66 25.04
CA PRO A 230 -8.10 22.48 24.00
C PRO A 230 -7.13 22.53 22.83
N ALA A 231 -7.66 22.26 21.62
CA ALA A 231 -6.88 22.18 20.40
C ALA A 231 -6.07 23.48 20.24
N PRO A 232 -4.73 23.43 20.20
CA PRO A 232 -3.96 24.58 19.81
C PRO A 232 -4.27 24.89 18.35
N ALA A 233 -4.37 26.17 18.03
CA ALA A 233 -4.47 26.66 16.67
C ALA A 233 -3.40 26.01 15.78
N PRO A 234 -3.67 25.77 14.48
CA PRO A 234 -2.75 25.03 13.62
C PRO A 234 -1.43 25.77 13.50
N ALA A 235 -0.44 25.34 14.26
CA ALA A 235 0.95 25.72 14.01
C ALA A 235 1.41 24.97 12.76
N ALA A 236 1.60 25.69 11.67
CA ALA A 236 2.26 25.18 10.49
C ALA A 236 3.64 24.64 10.89
N SER A 237 3.84 23.32 10.77
CA SER A 237 5.11 22.59 10.82
C SER A 237 5.44 21.66 11.99
N ALA A 238 4.54 21.33 12.89
CA ALA A 238 4.79 20.13 13.68
C ALA A 238 4.43 18.91 12.81
N LEU A 239 5.43 18.14 12.36
CA LEU A 239 5.19 16.81 11.84
C LEU A 239 4.31 16.09 12.85
N PRO A 240 3.11 15.56 12.46
CA PRO A 240 2.31 14.81 13.39
C PRO A 240 3.23 13.76 14.01
N LYS A 241 3.20 13.61 15.34
CA LYS A 241 3.87 12.47 15.97
C LYS A 241 3.31 11.24 15.28
N VAL A 242 4.04 10.76 14.28
CA VAL A 242 3.75 9.51 13.61
C VAL A 242 3.59 8.54 14.74
N GLY A 243 2.46 7.81 14.78
CA GLY A 243 2.24 6.77 15.78
C GLY A 243 3.47 5.87 15.76
N MET A 244 4.45 6.24 16.54
CA MET A 244 5.64 5.45 16.73
C MET A 244 5.16 4.19 17.41
N ARG A 245 5.60 3.05 16.91
CA ARG A 245 5.51 1.72 17.48
C ARG A 245 5.03 1.78 18.93
N GLY A 246 3.78 1.42 19.19
CA GLY A 246 3.50 0.88 20.51
C GLY A 246 4.44 -0.32 20.64
N ASP A 247 5.27 -0.35 21.67
CA ASP A 247 6.22 -1.44 21.91
C ASP A 247 5.50 -2.75 22.28
N GLY A 248 4.18 -2.79 22.11
CA GLY A 248 3.31 -3.90 22.45
C GLY A 248 2.86 -4.73 21.26
N PHE A 249 2.56 -6.01 21.53
CA PHE A 249 1.96 -6.94 20.58
C PHE A 249 0.61 -6.44 20.06
N ASP A 250 0.37 -6.56 18.77
CA ASP A 250 -0.83 -6.05 18.11
C ASP A 250 -1.29 -7.01 16.99
N TYR A 251 -2.52 -7.48 17.10
CA TYR A 251 -3.14 -8.40 16.13
C TYR A 251 -3.57 -7.71 14.82
N THR A 252 -3.46 -6.39 14.70
CA THR A 252 -3.86 -5.62 13.51
C THR A 252 -2.67 -5.32 12.61
N HIS A 253 -1.57 -4.84 13.21
CA HIS A 253 -0.40 -4.38 12.47
C HIS A 253 0.60 -5.50 12.22
N LEU A 254 1.38 -5.37 11.16
CA LEU A 254 2.31 -6.38 10.66
C LEU A 254 3.73 -6.11 11.16
N ASN A 255 4.44 -7.17 11.51
CA ASN A 255 5.91 -7.15 11.54
C ASN A 255 6.46 -7.29 10.11
N ARG A 256 7.79 -7.40 9.97
CA ARG A 256 8.43 -7.50 8.66
C ARG A 256 7.95 -8.73 7.87
N ASP A 257 7.90 -9.89 8.51
CA ASP A 257 7.51 -11.14 7.84
C ASP A 257 6.04 -11.09 7.40
N GLY A 258 5.18 -10.49 8.22
CA GLY A 258 3.79 -10.23 7.86
C GLY A 258 3.64 -9.24 6.70
N ALA A 259 4.46 -8.20 6.68
CA ALA A 259 4.50 -7.24 5.58
C ALA A 259 4.94 -7.92 4.28
N ASP A 260 5.99 -8.74 4.31
CA ASP A 260 6.49 -9.47 3.13
C ASP A 260 5.46 -10.49 2.60
N LEU A 261 4.79 -11.21 3.51
CA LEU A 261 3.72 -12.14 3.16
C LEU A 261 2.58 -11.44 2.42
N PHE A 262 2.02 -10.38 3.03
CA PHE A 262 0.85 -9.72 2.45
C PHE A 262 1.20 -8.84 1.26
N ALA A 263 2.43 -8.35 1.14
CA ALA A 263 2.93 -7.73 -0.08
C ALA A 263 2.90 -8.71 -1.26
N GLY A 264 3.35 -9.96 -1.03
CA GLY A 264 3.26 -11.03 -2.03
C GLY A 264 1.82 -11.37 -2.40
N VAL A 265 0.92 -11.47 -1.41
CA VAL A 265 -0.52 -11.71 -1.65
C VAL A 265 -1.09 -10.60 -2.53
N VAL A 266 -0.83 -9.32 -2.22
CA VAL A 266 -1.32 -8.18 -3.00
C VAL A 266 -0.76 -8.20 -4.42
N ALA A 267 0.54 -8.48 -4.61
CA ALA A 267 1.14 -8.55 -5.94
C ALA A 267 0.52 -9.66 -6.80
N ASN A 268 0.31 -10.85 -6.22
CA ASN A 268 -0.36 -11.96 -6.89
C ASN A 268 -1.80 -11.62 -7.30
N GLU A 269 -2.60 -11.07 -6.38
CA GLU A 269 -3.99 -10.70 -6.66
C GLU A 269 -4.06 -9.58 -7.72
N LEU A 270 -3.17 -8.59 -7.68
CA LEU A 270 -3.08 -7.56 -8.73
C LEU A 270 -2.77 -8.16 -10.09
N ALA A 271 -1.83 -9.11 -10.17
CA ALA A 271 -1.46 -9.77 -11.43
C ALA A 271 -2.61 -10.63 -12.00
N LEU A 272 -3.56 -11.06 -11.16
CA LEU A 272 -4.77 -11.77 -11.58
C LEU A 272 -5.88 -10.81 -12.01
N VAL A 273 -6.13 -9.76 -11.23
CA VAL A 273 -7.23 -8.79 -11.47
C VAL A 273 -6.91 -7.84 -12.62
N LEU A 274 -5.63 -7.47 -12.78
CA LEU A 274 -5.12 -6.55 -13.80
C LEU A 274 -3.90 -7.16 -14.49
N PRO A 275 -4.10 -8.10 -15.43
CA PRO A 275 -3.00 -8.78 -16.11
C PRO A 275 -1.98 -7.85 -16.80
N GLU A 276 -2.39 -6.65 -17.16
CA GLU A 276 -1.52 -5.62 -17.73
C GLU A 276 -0.48 -5.09 -16.72
N MET A 277 -0.67 -5.30 -15.43
CA MET A 277 0.34 -4.96 -14.41
C MET A 277 1.44 -6.02 -14.26
N ARG A 278 1.29 -7.22 -14.80
CA ARG A 278 2.28 -8.32 -14.66
C ARG A 278 3.72 -7.91 -15.01
N PRO A 279 3.99 -7.14 -16.07
CA PRO A 279 5.36 -6.75 -16.40
C PRO A 279 6.04 -5.85 -15.35
N ILE A 280 5.26 -5.22 -14.49
CA ILE A 280 5.75 -4.30 -13.46
C ILE A 280 5.68 -4.86 -12.04
N LEU A 281 5.20 -6.12 -11.89
CA LEU A 281 5.08 -6.81 -10.60
C LEU A 281 6.00 -8.01 -10.50
N ILE A 282 6.39 -8.33 -9.27
CA ILE A 282 7.08 -9.58 -8.86
C ILE A 282 6.11 -10.31 -7.93
N PRO A 283 5.31 -11.25 -8.44
CA PRO A 283 4.32 -12.02 -7.67
C PRO A 283 4.94 -12.90 -6.58
#